data_36c5587a516e5f58c5d739bf3569a62c
#
_entry.id   36c5587a516e5f58c5d739bf3569a62c
#
_cell.length_a   1.000
_cell.length_b   1.000
_cell.length_c   1.000
_cell.angle_alpha   90.00
_cell.angle_beta   90.00
_cell.angle_gamma   90.00
#
_symmetry.space_group_name_H-M   'P 1'
#
loop_
_entity.id
_entity.type
_entity.pdbx_description
1 polymer ?
#
loop_
_entity_poly.entity_id
_entity_poly.type
_entity_poly.pdbx_seq_one_letter_code
_entity_poly.pdbx_strand_id
1 'polypeptide(L)'
;MSEKTLKGHALIGNNRWTIILPAVFIMYTISFFYRVNIGMALPHITAEMGLSPVEAGWLGGAFAWGYVATQFTAGWLALRFGSRKIIGISLFLFGACAMLTGLTRNFGELVAIRFLLGIAEGPIQAATAMFLAQWFMKPERGRAFGIWNLSLGAGAFLAGPISGWILAHHNWRMMMVIEGAPAWLFCIIWFYLVPKSIQAASWLSAEDRDYIQKDLAAEQSNYRNEKSDPWWTILKIPALWLMLIGYSLHSMLAYGFTLWLPTALKGYGTLSEFMVGLISGMPFLMTMLGIWYITRRSDKYNQERRLHAAIPTVLCGVALLAAAFVPLSYYWAQIGLFMFVGLTMKMLVPLVYVRLTEILPTKKAVPAVAFVGACSNFIGQSGGPLVAGYLKHLGGGSDMTLAWGVLGLFSIVGGMLFALAVGREERIRDFSKAFSVSSHRAVSTRQ
;
A
#
# COMPACT_ATOMS: atom_id res chain seq x y z
N MET A 1 -4.29 -29.77 13.65
CA MET A 1 -4.32 -28.92 14.87
C MET A 1 -4.71 -29.84 16.04
N SER A 2 -3.88 -29.93 17.08
CA SER A 2 -4.19 -30.80 18.22
C SER A 2 -5.33 -30.20 19.05
N GLU A 3 -6.10 -31.06 19.71
CA GLU A 3 -7.22 -30.67 20.60
C GLU A 3 -6.79 -29.69 21.72
N LYS A 4 -5.52 -29.76 22.16
CA LYS A 4 -4.89 -28.79 23.06
C LYS A 4 -4.78 -27.37 22.48
N THR A 5 -4.59 -27.22 21.15
CA THR A 5 -4.50 -25.93 20.47
C THR A 5 -5.89 -25.27 20.36
N LEU A 6 -6.94 -26.07 20.16
CA LEU A 6 -8.33 -25.59 20.12
C LEU A 6 -8.83 -25.14 21.51
N LYS A 7 -8.46 -25.82 22.58
CA LYS A 7 -8.80 -25.42 23.97
C LYS A 7 -8.05 -24.14 24.39
N GLY A 8 -6.80 -23.93 23.95
CA GLY A 8 -6.06 -22.68 24.18
C GLY A 8 -6.67 -21.46 23.50
N HIS A 9 -7.23 -21.61 22.30
CA HIS A 9 -7.92 -20.50 21.60
C HIS A 9 -9.25 -20.06 22.25
N ALA A 10 -9.94 -20.97 22.95
CA ALA A 10 -11.21 -20.65 23.62
C ALA A 10 -11.02 -19.86 24.93
N LEU A 11 -9.80 -19.84 25.48
CA LEU A 11 -9.50 -19.21 26.79
C LEU A 11 -9.05 -17.75 26.65
N ILE A 12 -8.61 -17.30 25.47
CA ILE A 12 -8.06 -15.95 25.30
C ILE A 12 -9.18 -14.96 25.03
N GLY A 13 -9.36 -13.99 25.94
CA GLY A 13 -10.40 -12.96 25.85
C GLY A 13 -10.37 -12.20 24.50
N ASN A 14 -11.56 -11.96 23.95
CA ASN A 14 -11.76 -11.28 22.65
C ASN A 14 -11.33 -9.80 22.62
N ASN A 15 -10.93 -9.23 23.77
CA ASN A 15 -10.66 -7.77 23.91
C ASN A 15 -9.52 -7.27 22.98
N ARG A 16 -8.59 -8.13 22.59
CA ARG A 16 -7.58 -7.78 21.58
C ARG A 16 -8.21 -7.44 20.22
N TRP A 17 -9.23 -8.21 19.84
CA TRP A 17 -9.98 -8.02 18.59
C TRP A 17 -10.93 -6.84 18.63
N THR A 18 -11.43 -6.48 19.81
CA THR A 18 -12.41 -5.39 19.98
C THR A 18 -11.77 -4.04 20.37
N ILE A 19 -10.55 -4.03 20.91
CA ILE A 19 -9.85 -2.81 21.33
C ILE A 19 -8.65 -2.53 20.43
N ILE A 20 -7.70 -3.47 20.34
CA ILE A 20 -6.42 -3.25 19.64
C ILE A 20 -6.63 -3.16 18.13
N LEU A 21 -7.37 -4.08 17.56
CA LEU A 21 -7.54 -4.13 16.11
C LEU A 21 -8.35 -2.96 15.55
N PRO A 22 -9.49 -2.54 16.15
CA PRO A 22 -10.18 -1.33 15.74
C PRO A 22 -9.34 -0.06 15.91
N ALA A 23 -8.55 0.05 16.99
CA ALA A 23 -7.66 1.17 17.18
C ALA A 23 -6.60 1.26 16.06
N VAL A 24 -6.00 0.12 15.68
CA VAL A 24 -5.08 0.05 14.54
C VAL A 24 -5.78 0.34 13.24
N PHE A 25 -6.99 -0.17 13.03
CA PHE A 25 -7.78 0.06 11.82
C PHE A 25 -8.09 1.55 11.63
N ILE A 26 -8.60 2.22 12.66
CA ILE A 26 -8.94 3.65 12.61
C ILE A 26 -7.67 4.48 12.39
N MET A 27 -6.61 4.21 13.15
CA MET A 27 -5.32 4.88 13.01
C MET A 27 -4.80 4.83 11.57
N TYR A 28 -4.82 3.65 10.96
CA TYR A 28 -4.27 3.46 9.63
C TYR A 28 -5.22 3.98 8.53
N THR A 29 -6.53 3.99 8.79
CA THR A 29 -7.54 4.66 7.95
C THR A 29 -7.26 6.17 7.90
N ILE A 30 -7.01 6.80 9.05
CA ILE A 30 -6.63 8.22 9.14
C ILE A 30 -5.31 8.47 8.38
N SER A 31 -4.28 7.65 8.60
CA SER A 31 -2.99 7.79 7.92
C SER A 31 -3.15 7.70 6.39
N PHE A 32 -3.87 6.70 5.88
CA PHE A 32 -4.04 6.53 4.45
C PHE A 32 -4.93 7.58 3.79
N PHE A 33 -5.89 8.12 4.53
CA PHE A 33 -6.70 9.26 4.13
C PHE A 33 -5.83 10.46 3.73
N TYR A 34 -4.85 10.84 4.57
CA TYR A 34 -3.94 11.96 4.29
C TYR A 34 -2.99 11.72 3.12
N ARG A 35 -2.73 10.48 2.82
CA ARG A 35 -1.89 10.12 1.67
C ARG A 35 -2.55 10.49 0.35
N VAL A 36 -3.88 10.41 0.27
CA VAL A 36 -4.64 10.59 -0.97
C VAL A 36 -5.41 11.90 -1.06
N ASN A 37 -5.73 12.56 0.06
CA ASN A 37 -6.54 13.79 0.10
C ASN A 37 -5.95 14.95 -0.69
N ILE A 38 -4.62 15.02 -0.82
CA ILE A 38 -3.94 16.05 -1.62
C ILE A 38 -4.41 16.05 -3.08
N GLY A 39 -4.80 14.90 -3.63
CA GLY A 39 -5.36 14.82 -4.98
C GLY A 39 -6.64 15.63 -5.14
N MET A 40 -7.48 15.69 -4.09
CA MET A 40 -8.70 16.51 -4.07
C MET A 40 -8.39 18.02 -4.00
N ALA A 41 -7.36 18.41 -3.22
CA ALA A 41 -6.93 19.79 -3.11
C ALA A 41 -6.15 20.28 -4.34
N LEU A 42 -5.54 19.37 -5.10
CA LEU A 42 -4.57 19.69 -6.16
C LEU A 42 -5.09 20.68 -7.20
N PRO A 43 -6.31 20.53 -7.76
CA PRO A 43 -6.84 21.53 -8.70
C PRO A 43 -6.95 22.93 -8.11
N HIS A 44 -7.34 23.03 -6.84
CA HIS A 44 -7.49 24.32 -6.14
C HIS A 44 -6.15 24.95 -5.80
N ILE A 45 -5.19 24.16 -5.32
CA ILE A 45 -3.82 24.58 -5.05
C ILE A 45 -3.17 25.10 -6.33
N THR A 46 -3.30 24.35 -7.43
CA THR A 46 -2.74 24.69 -8.74
C THR A 46 -3.31 26.00 -9.26
N ALA A 47 -4.63 26.19 -9.15
CA ALA A 47 -5.30 27.42 -9.58
C ALA A 47 -4.90 28.64 -8.73
N GLU A 48 -4.83 28.49 -7.39
CA GLU A 48 -4.52 29.59 -6.47
C GLU A 48 -3.05 30.00 -6.52
N MET A 49 -2.13 29.04 -6.63
CA MET A 49 -0.68 29.31 -6.59
C MET A 49 -0.05 29.42 -7.99
N GLY A 50 -0.83 29.23 -9.06
CA GLY A 50 -0.32 29.28 -10.43
C GLY A 50 0.69 28.18 -10.76
N LEU A 51 0.55 26.98 -10.15
CA LEU A 51 1.51 25.92 -10.32
C LEU A 51 1.41 25.28 -11.71
N SER A 52 2.56 25.01 -12.30
CA SER A 52 2.65 24.15 -13.49
C SER A 52 2.25 22.71 -13.18
N PRO A 53 1.83 21.93 -14.19
CA PRO A 53 1.54 20.50 -14.00
C PRO A 53 2.74 19.69 -13.43
N VAL A 54 3.96 20.11 -13.74
CA VAL A 54 5.19 19.48 -13.22
C VAL A 54 5.32 19.73 -11.71
N GLU A 55 5.15 20.97 -11.27
CA GLU A 55 5.16 21.34 -9.85
C GLU A 55 4.06 20.62 -9.09
N ALA A 56 2.86 20.52 -9.64
CA ALA A 56 1.76 19.75 -9.07
C ALA A 56 2.11 18.25 -8.90
N GLY A 57 2.81 17.66 -9.85
CA GLY A 57 3.35 16.30 -9.76
C GLY A 57 4.38 16.12 -8.63
N TRP A 58 5.22 17.14 -8.40
CA TRP A 58 6.20 17.15 -7.30
C TRP A 58 5.56 17.08 -5.92
N LEU A 59 4.35 17.60 -5.71
CA LEU A 59 3.66 17.51 -4.42
C LEU A 59 3.38 16.06 -4.01
N GLY A 60 3.08 15.19 -4.96
CA GLY A 60 2.99 13.75 -4.74
C GLY A 60 4.36 13.10 -4.50
N GLY A 61 5.35 13.47 -5.34
CA GLY A 61 6.71 12.95 -5.28
C GLY A 61 7.43 13.29 -3.97
N ALA A 62 7.35 14.52 -3.49
CA ALA A 62 8.00 14.99 -2.28
C ALA A 62 7.63 14.16 -1.04
N PHE A 63 6.37 13.75 -0.94
CA PHE A 63 5.91 12.85 0.12
C PHE A 63 6.68 11.51 0.06
N ALA A 64 6.83 10.92 -1.12
CA ALA A 64 7.49 9.62 -1.28
C ALA A 64 8.97 9.67 -0.85
N TRP A 65 9.67 10.76 -1.13
CA TRP A 65 11.05 10.96 -0.69
C TRP A 65 11.17 11.01 0.83
N GLY A 66 10.29 11.76 1.50
CA GLY A 66 10.23 11.79 2.97
C GLY A 66 9.90 10.42 3.57
N TYR A 67 8.93 9.73 2.97
CA TYR A 67 8.47 8.42 3.42
C TYR A 67 9.60 7.38 3.36
N VAL A 68 10.31 7.28 2.24
CA VAL A 68 11.40 6.32 2.09
C VAL A 68 12.60 6.62 2.99
N ALA A 69 12.87 7.90 3.26
CA ALA A 69 13.98 8.30 4.14
C ALA A 69 13.88 7.70 5.55
N THR A 70 12.67 7.53 6.06
CA THR A 70 12.42 6.96 7.40
C THR A 70 11.94 5.51 7.38
N GLN A 71 11.49 4.99 6.25
CA GLN A 71 11.01 3.61 6.13
C GLN A 71 12.11 2.58 6.46
N PHE A 72 13.36 2.83 6.03
CA PHE A 72 14.48 1.91 6.31
C PHE A 72 14.87 1.88 7.79
N THR A 73 14.68 2.97 8.50
CA THR A 73 14.99 3.08 9.94
C THR A 73 13.81 2.69 10.83
N ALA A 74 12.63 2.54 10.25
CA ALA A 74 11.36 2.33 10.95
C ALA A 74 11.37 1.11 11.90
N GLY A 75 11.91 -0.01 11.42
CA GLY A 75 12.03 -1.23 12.23
C GLY A 75 12.94 -1.03 13.44
N TRP A 76 14.09 -0.38 13.27
CA TRP A 76 15.01 -0.05 14.35
C TRP A 76 14.36 0.93 15.35
N LEU A 77 13.68 1.96 14.87
CA LEU A 77 12.95 2.90 15.73
C LEU A 77 11.89 2.19 16.57
N ALA A 78 11.10 1.30 15.95
CA ALA A 78 10.05 0.56 16.63
C ALA A 78 10.61 -0.44 17.66
N LEU A 79 11.76 -1.06 17.39
CA LEU A 79 12.47 -1.92 18.37
C LEU A 79 13.04 -1.13 19.54
N ARG A 80 13.66 0.03 19.27
CA ARG A 80 14.35 0.82 20.31
C ARG A 80 13.39 1.59 21.21
N PHE A 81 12.35 2.20 20.64
CA PHE A 81 11.44 3.10 21.34
C PHE A 81 10.07 2.49 21.64
N GLY A 82 9.76 1.34 21.03
CA GLY A 82 8.49 0.64 21.13
C GLY A 82 7.48 1.11 20.07
N SER A 83 6.83 0.13 19.42
CA SER A 83 5.88 0.37 18.31
C SER A 83 4.75 1.32 18.68
N ARG A 84 4.17 1.19 19.90
CA ARG A 84 3.09 2.07 20.38
C ARG A 84 3.48 3.55 20.40
N LYS A 85 4.70 3.86 20.87
CA LYS A 85 5.19 5.25 20.95
C LYS A 85 5.46 5.81 19.55
N ILE A 86 6.11 5.02 18.68
CA ILE A 86 6.40 5.44 17.30
C ILE A 86 5.10 5.75 16.56
N ILE A 87 4.07 4.90 16.65
CA ILE A 87 2.76 5.14 16.03
C ILE A 87 2.14 6.44 16.58
N GLY A 88 2.14 6.65 17.90
CA GLY A 88 1.55 7.86 18.49
C GLY A 88 2.29 9.14 18.11
N ILE A 89 3.64 9.13 18.10
CA ILE A 89 4.46 10.27 17.66
C ILE A 89 4.20 10.56 16.18
N SER A 90 4.17 9.54 15.35
CA SER A 90 3.86 9.68 13.93
C SER A 90 2.47 10.28 13.71
N LEU A 91 1.44 9.81 14.44
CA LEU A 91 0.08 10.37 14.40
C LEU A 91 0.07 11.89 14.70
N PHE A 92 0.78 12.30 15.74
CA PHE A 92 0.89 13.70 16.12
C PHE A 92 1.58 14.52 15.02
N LEU A 93 2.75 14.05 14.55
CA LEU A 93 3.56 14.78 13.59
C LEU A 93 2.87 14.90 12.21
N PHE A 94 2.29 13.80 11.70
CA PHE A 94 1.65 13.91 10.40
C PHE A 94 0.33 14.70 10.45
N GLY A 95 -0.41 14.65 11.56
CA GLY A 95 -1.57 15.52 11.78
C GLY A 95 -1.17 17.01 11.80
N ALA A 96 -0.05 17.35 12.46
CA ALA A 96 0.53 18.67 12.42
C ALA A 96 0.91 19.10 10.99
N CYS A 97 1.65 18.25 10.26
CA CYS A 97 2.03 18.53 8.88
C CYS A 97 0.80 18.70 7.96
N ALA A 98 -0.25 17.88 8.17
CA ALA A 98 -1.50 18.01 7.42
C ALA A 98 -2.14 19.39 7.63
N MET A 99 -2.28 19.84 8.88
CA MET A 99 -2.83 21.18 9.20
C MET A 99 -1.92 22.29 8.68
N LEU A 100 -0.59 22.17 8.84
CA LEU A 100 0.39 23.13 8.31
C LEU A 100 0.33 23.26 6.79
N THR A 101 -0.05 22.20 6.06
CA THR A 101 -0.28 22.28 4.61
C THR A 101 -1.31 23.35 4.27
N GLY A 102 -2.36 23.52 5.06
CA GLY A 102 -3.37 24.57 4.88
C GLY A 102 -2.85 26.00 5.11
N LEU A 103 -1.71 26.17 5.77
CA LEU A 103 -1.11 27.46 6.09
C LEU A 103 -0.01 27.88 5.11
N THR A 104 0.34 27.05 4.15
CA THR A 104 1.40 27.32 3.17
C THR A 104 1.03 28.45 2.22
N ARG A 105 2.04 29.22 1.82
CA ARG A 105 1.86 30.42 0.95
C ARG A 105 2.51 30.27 -0.41
N ASN A 106 3.44 29.33 -0.56
CA ASN A 106 4.18 29.13 -1.79
C ASN A 106 4.50 27.63 -2.02
N PHE A 107 4.95 27.33 -3.25
CA PHE A 107 5.30 25.97 -3.66
C PHE A 107 6.39 25.33 -2.78
N GLY A 108 7.44 26.09 -2.43
CA GLY A 108 8.55 25.57 -1.62
C GLY A 108 8.09 25.10 -0.23
N GLU A 109 7.21 25.87 0.43
CA GLU A 109 6.62 25.47 1.71
C GLU A 109 5.77 24.21 1.57
N LEU A 110 4.95 24.12 0.50
CA LEU A 110 4.15 22.94 0.23
C LEU A 110 5.02 21.68 0.07
N VAL A 111 6.07 21.76 -0.75
CA VAL A 111 7.00 20.65 -0.97
C VAL A 111 7.70 20.25 0.34
N ALA A 112 8.17 21.24 1.12
CA ALA A 112 8.82 20.97 2.39
C ALA A 112 7.89 20.27 3.38
N ILE A 113 6.65 20.74 3.52
CA ILE A 113 5.68 20.11 4.42
C ILE A 113 5.25 18.72 3.91
N ARG A 114 5.09 18.52 2.61
CA ARG A 114 4.83 17.20 2.02
C ARG A 114 5.97 16.22 2.29
N PHE A 115 7.22 16.67 2.21
CA PHE A 115 8.39 15.87 2.57
C PHE A 115 8.40 15.51 4.07
N LEU A 116 8.15 16.49 4.96
CA LEU A 116 8.04 16.26 6.40
C LEU A 116 6.89 15.33 6.77
N LEU A 117 5.76 15.45 6.08
CA LEU A 117 4.63 14.52 6.22
C LEU A 117 5.05 13.09 5.89
N GLY A 118 5.82 12.91 4.81
CA GLY A 118 6.40 11.62 4.44
C GLY A 118 7.32 11.07 5.54
N ILE A 119 8.21 11.90 6.09
CA ILE A 119 9.09 11.52 7.22
C ILE A 119 8.28 11.06 8.43
N ALA A 120 7.22 11.78 8.77
CA ALA A 120 6.36 11.46 9.89
C ALA A 120 5.59 10.14 9.71
N GLU A 121 5.17 9.84 8.49
CA GLU A 121 4.34 8.66 8.18
C GLU A 121 5.18 7.41 7.87
N GLY A 122 6.42 7.55 7.39
CA GLY A 122 7.25 6.41 6.96
C GLY A 122 7.40 5.30 7.99
N PRO A 123 7.56 5.58 9.30
CA PRO A 123 7.68 4.54 10.33
C PRO A 123 6.39 3.77 10.62
N ILE A 124 5.21 4.31 10.29
CA ILE A 124 3.91 3.78 10.75
C ILE A 124 3.69 2.34 10.27
N GLN A 125 3.97 2.02 9.01
CA GLN A 125 3.71 0.70 8.46
C GLN A 125 4.49 -0.40 9.18
N ALA A 126 5.79 -0.21 9.34
CA ALA A 126 6.65 -1.18 10.02
C ALA A 126 6.32 -1.27 11.52
N ALA A 127 6.10 -0.12 12.17
CA ALA A 127 5.70 -0.07 13.58
C ALA A 127 4.35 -0.78 13.80
N THR A 128 3.38 -0.61 12.90
CA THR A 128 2.07 -1.29 12.99
C THR A 128 2.21 -2.80 12.79
N ALA A 129 3.00 -3.25 11.82
CA ALA A 129 3.24 -4.66 11.62
C ALA A 129 3.88 -5.32 12.86
N MET A 130 4.90 -4.67 13.43
CA MET A 130 5.54 -5.12 14.67
C MET A 130 4.58 -5.07 15.87
N PHE A 131 3.76 -4.03 15.97
CA PHE A 131 2.75 -3.89 17.02
C PHE A 131 1.74 -5.03 16.97
N LEU A 132 1.17 -5.32 15.79
CA LEU A 132 0.24 -6.45 15.62
C LEU A 132 0.92 -7.79 15.91
N ALA A 133 2.18 -7.98 15.51
CA ALA A 133 2.93 -9.19 15.83
C ALA A 133 3.19 -9.39 17.33
N GLN A 134 3.21 -8.32 18.12
CA GLN A 134 3.31 -8.37 19.58
C GLN A 134 1.98 -8.72 20.27
N TRP A 135 0.84 -8.41 19.65
CA TRP A 135 -0.49 -8.60 20.24
C TRP A 135 -1.21 -9.86 19.75
N PHE A 136 -0.85 -10.36 18.55
CA PHE A 136 -1.51 -11.50 17.93
C PHE A 136 -0.53 -12.64 17.69
N MET A 137 -0.91 -13.85 18.13
CA MET A 137 -0.14 -15.06 17.95
C MET A 137 -0.09 -15.47 16.47
N LYS A 138 0.89 -16.28 16.10
CA LYS A 138 1.13 -16.72 14.71
C LYS A 138 -0.13 -17.23 13.97
N PRO A 139 -1.02 -18.07 14.57
CA PRO A 139 -2.23 -18.54 13.91
C PRO A 139 -3.28 -17.43 13.64
N GLU A 140 -3.26 -16.34 14.43
CA GLU A 140 -4.22 -15.24 14.36
C GLU A 140 -3.74 -14.08 13.47
N ARG A 141 -2.43 -13.96 13.26
CA ARG A 141 -1.81 -12.81 12.56
C ARG A 141 -2.35 -12.61 11.16
N GLY A 142 -2.55 -13.67 10.40
CA GLY A 142 -3.07 -13.57 9.04
C GLY A 142 -4.40 -12.83 9.00
N ARG A 143 -5.30 -13.14 9.92
CA ARG A 143 -6.60 -12.47 10.04
C ARG A 143 -6.45 -11.01 10.52
N ALA A 144 -5.62 -10.76 11.54
CA ALA A 144 -5.39 -9.41 12.06
C ALA A 144 -4.76 -8.48 11.00
N PHE A 145 -3.76 -8.97 10.26
CA PHE A 145 -3.14 -8.25 9.14
C PHE A 145 -4.11 -8.03 7.98
N GLY A 146 -4.97 -9.02 7.69
CA GLY A 146 -6.02 -8.89 6.68
C GLY A 146 -6.97 -7.73 7.00
N ILE A 147 -7.48 -7.67 8.23
CA ILE A 147 -8.36 -6.59 8.67
C ILE A 147 -7.63 -5.24 8.68
N TRP A 148 -6.38 -5.20 9.17
CA TRP A 148 -5.57 -3.98 9.09
C TRP A 148 -5.42 -3.48 7.64
N ASN A 149 -5.17 -4.37 6.67
CA ASN A 149 -5.02 -3.97 5.28
C ASN A 149 -6.31 -3.39 4.66
N LEU A 150 -7.50 -3.76 5.16
CA LEU A 150 -8.75 -3.15 4.71
C LEU A 150 -8.83 -1.65 5.04
N SER A 151 -8.11 -1.17 6.07
CA SER A 151 -8.06 0.25 6.43
C SER A 151 -7.46 1.14 5.33
N LEU A 152 -6.57 0.59 4.48
CA LEU A 152 -6.03 1.34 3.33
C LEU A 152 -7.14 1.71 2.34
N GLY A 153 -7.97 0.72 1.98
CA GLY A 153 -9.11 0.96 1.09
C GLY A 153 -10.15 1.89 1.71
N ALA A 154 -10.43 1.71 3.01
CA ALA A 154 -11.35 2.55 3.75
C ALA A 154 -10.87 4.01 3.80
N GLY A 155 -9.61 4.26 4.13
CA GLY A 155 -9.02 5.61 4.17
C GLY A 155 -9.06 6.29 2.81
N ALA A 156 -8.64 5.57 1.75
CA ALA A 156 -8.64 6.10 0.40
C ALA A 156 -10.06 6.39 -0.15
N PHE A 157 -11.02 5.53 0.16
CA PHE A 157 -12.42 5.78 -0.22
C PHE A 157 -12.99 7.00 0.51
N LEU A 158 -12.83 7.06 1.84
CA LEU A 158 -13.39 8.13 2.67
C LEU A 158 -12.78 9.50 2.32
N ALA A 159 -11.52 9.55 1.89
CA ALA A 159 -10.86 10.79 1.50
C ALA A 159 -11.64 11.52 0.40
N GLY A 160 -12.13 10.82 -0.62
CA GLY A 160 -12.87 11.44 -1.71
C GLY A 160 -14.11 12.20 -1.26
N PRO A 161 -15.17 11.54 -0.75
CA PRO A 161 -16.42 12.19 -0.40
C PRO A 161 -16.28 13.20 0.75
N ILE A 162 -15.41 12.95 1.75
CA ILE A 162 -15.20 13.89 2.86
C ILE A 162 -14.50 15.16 2.36
N SER A 163 -13.39 15.03 1.62
CA SER A 163 -12.69 16.18 1.02
C SER A 163 -13.60 16.93 0.05
N GLY A 164 -14.36 16.21 -0.79
CA GLY A 164 -15.30 16.82 -1.73
C GLY A 164 -16.42 17.58 -1.05
N TRP A 165 -16.96 17.07 0.07
CA TRP A 165 -17.96 17.78 0.88
C TRP A 165 -17.38 19.06 1.50
N ILE A 166 -16.16 18.98 2.06
CA ILE A 166 -15.49 20.14 2.64
C ILE A 166 -15.21 21.20 1.57
N LEU A 167 -14.71 20.78 0.39
CA LEU A 167 -14.43 21.69 -0.72
C LEU A 167 -15.68 22.36 -1.32
N ALA A 168 -16.85 21.70 -1.22
CA ALA A 168 -18.11 22.30 -1.63
C ALA A 168 -18.56 23.47 -0.74
N HIS A 169 -18.09 23.53 0.53
CA HIS A 169 -18.51 24.53 1.52
C HIS A 169 -17.36 25.45 1.98
N HIS A 170 -16.10 25.00 1.78
CA HIS A 170 -14.90 25.68 2.23
C HIS A 170 -13.81 25.63 1.15
N ASN A 171 -12.69 26.31 1.41
CA ASN A 171 -11.51 26.26 0.54
C ASN A 171 -10.59 25.06 0.92
N TRP A 172 -9.61 24.77 0.06
CA TRP A 172 -8.65 23.69 0.27
C TRP A 172 -7.79 23.86 1.53
N ARG A 173 -7.51 25.09 1.95
CA ARG A 173 -6.75 25.37 3.16
C ARG A 173 -7.49 24.91 4.41
N MET A 174 -8.78 25.25 4.50
CA MET A 174 -9.65 24.80 5.57
C MET A 174 -9.86 23.28 5.53
N MET A 175 -9.94 22.70 4.32
CA MET A 175 -10.00 21.24 4.17
C MET A 175 -8.79 20.56 4.84
N MET A 176 -7.56 21.03 4.57
CA MET A 176 -6.35 20.48 5.19
C MET A 176 -6.34 20.60 6.71
N VAL A 177 -6.82 21.73 7.23
CA VAL A 177 -6.90 21.96 8.70
C VAL A 177 -7.95 21.07 9.34
N ILE A 178 -9.16 21.00 8.78
CA ILE A 178 -10.26 20.17 9.30
C ILE A 178 -9.87 18.70 9.28
N GLU A 179 -9.31 18.24 8.17
CA GLU A 179 -8.87 16.85 8.03
C GLU A 179 -7.68 16.53 8.93
N GLY A 180 -6.80 17.48 9.26
CA GLY A 180 -5.66 17.31 10.17
C GLY A 180 -6.04 17.05 11.62
N ALA A 181 -7.12 17.62 12.09
CA ALA A 181 -7.56 17.53 13.48
C ALA A 181 -7.87 16.10 13.99
N PRO A 182 -8.51 15.20 13.22
CA PRO A 182 -8.77 13.82 13.65
C PRO A 182 -7.52 13.03 14.03
N ALA A 183 -6.37 13.30 13.44
CA ALA A 183 -5.12 12.62 13.80
C ALA A 183 -4.67 12.98 15.22
N TRP A 184 -4.81 14.23 15.63
CA TRP A 184 -4.47 14.67 16.98
C TRP A 184 -5.44 14.12 18.01
N LEU A 185 -6.74 14.18 17.72
CA LEU A 185 -7.77 13.58 18.57
C LEU A 185 -7.48 12.09 18.75
N PHE A 186 -7.20 11.40 17.66
CA PHE A 186 -6.93 9.96 17.70
C PHE A 186 -5.58 9.63 18.35
N CYS A 187 -4.59 10.52 18.29
CA CYS A 187 -3.35 10.38 19.05
C CYS A 187 -3.61 10.31 20.57
N ILE A 188 -4.48 11.16 21.09
CA ILE A 188 -4.89 11.14 22.50
C ILE A 188 -5.60 9.82 22.82
N ILE A 189 -6.58 9.45 21.99
CA ILE A 189 -7.32 8.18 22.12
C ILE A 189 -6.37 6.98 22.04
N TRP A 190 -5.39 7.00 21.16
CA TRP A 190 -4.38 5.96 21.00
C TRP A 190 -3.60 5.71 22.29
N PHE A 191 -3.08 6.76 22.90
CA PHE A 191 -2.32 6.64 24.16
C PHE A 191 -3.19 6.27 25.36
N TYR A 192 -4.46 6.58 25.35
CA TYR A 192 -5.42 6.18 26.38
C TYR A 192 -5.87 4.72 26.21
N LEU A 193 -6.26 4.34 25.01
CA LEU A 193 -6.91 3.05 24.73
C LEU A 193 -5.91 1.89 24.61
N VAL A 194 -4.72 2.15 24.01
CA VAL A 194 -3.73 1.12 23.72
C VAL A 194 -2.74 0.99 24.89
N PRO A 195 -2.65 -0.17 25.56
CA PRO A 195 -1.71 -0.38 26.66
C PRO A 195 -0.24 -0.33 26.20
N LYS A 196 0.67 -0.04 27.14
CA LYS A 196 2.13 0.00 26.86
C LYS A 196 2.71 -1.36 26.51
N SER A 197 2.14 -2.42 27.06
CA SER A 197 2.55 -3.82 26.86
C SER A 197 1.39 -4.76 27.18
N ILE A 198 1.53 -6.04 26.86
CA ILE A 198 0.56 -7.07 27.23
C ILE A 198 0.37 -7.13 28.74
N GLN A 199 1.46 -6.95 29.52
CA GLN A 199 1.39 -6.94 30.99
C GLN A 199 0.57 -5.78 31.55
N ALA A 200 0.59 -4.64 30.86
CA ALA A 200 -0.16 -3.44 31.26
C ALA A 200 -1.62 -3.45 30.83
N ALA A 201 -2.06 -4.48 30.11
CA ALA A 201 -3.45 -4.62 29.64
C ALA A 201 -4.33 -5.13 30.78
N SER A 202 -4.97 -4.23 31.52
CA SER A 202 -5.83 -4.58 32.66
C SER A 202 -7.05 -5.45 32.29
N TRP A 203 -7.48 -5.38 31.04
CA TRP A 203 -8.60 -6.14 30.48
C TRP A 203 -8.23 -7.58 30.05
N LEU A 204 -6.96 -7.98 30.07
CA LEU A 204 -6.53 -9.37 29.92
C LEU A 204 -6.40 -10.06 31.28
N SER A 205 -6.81 -11.34 31.35
CA SER A 205 -6.54 -12.18 32.52
C SER A 205 -5.04 -12.42 32.72
N ALA A 206 -4.62 -12.77 33.92
CA ALA A 206 -3.22 -13.10 34.18
C ALA A 206 -2.76 -14.32 33.38
N GLU A 207 -3.66 -15.31 33.23
CA GLU A 207 -3.43 -16.53 32.47
C GLU A 207 -3.25 -16.25 30.98
N ASP A 208 -4.08 -15.38 30.38
CA ASP A 208 -3.98 -14.97 28.98
C ASP A 208 -2.67 -14.22 28.69
N ARG A 209 -2.26 -13.32 29.60
CA ARG A 209 -0.99 -12.61 29.48
C ARG A 209 0.20 -13.56 29.45
N ASP A 210 0.24 -14.50 30.39
CA ASP A 210 1.32 -15.48 30.50
C ASP A 210 1.35 -16.39 29.28
N TYR A 211 0.19 -16.86 28.81
CA TYR A 211 0.07 -17.71 27.62
C TYR A 211 0.59 -17.00 26.36
N ILE A 212 0.12 -15.78 26.07
CA ILE A 212 0.55 -15.00 24.90
C ILE A 212 2.05 -14.75 24.96
N GLN A 213 2.59 -14.44 26.14
CA GLN A 213 4.00 -14.13 26.32
C GLN A 213 4.90 -15.36 26.10
N LYS A 214 4.49 -16.51 26.58
CA LYS A 214 5.20 -17.78 26.35
C LYS A 214 5.20 -18.18 24.88
N ASP A 215 4.08 -18.02 24.18
CA ASP A 215 3.97 -18.34 22.76
C ASP A 215 4.88 -17.41 21.91
N LEU A 216 4.88 -16.11 22.19
CA LEU A 216 5.74 -15.15 21.51
C LEU A 216 7.23 -15.37 21.82
N ALA A 217 7.59 -15.73 23.05
CA ALA A 217 8.96 -16.03 23.43
C ALA A 217 9.48 -17.31 22.75
N ALA A 218 8.65 -18.35 22.66
CA ALA A 218 8.96 -19.57 21.94
C ALA A 218 9.19 -19.31 20.44
N GLU A 219 8.37 -18.45 19.84
CA GLU A 219 8.56 -18.04 18.44
C GLU A 219 9.90 -17.34 18.23
N GLN A 220 10.26 -16.38 19.09
CA GLN A 220 11.53 -15.65 19.00
C GLN A 220 12.77 -16.54 19.13
N SER A 221 12.71 -17.57 20.01
CA SER A 221 13.82 -18.51 20.20
C SER A 221 14.06 -19.36 18.96
N ASN A 222 13.01 -19.77 18.26
CA ASN A 222 13.09 -20.54 17.02
C ASN A 222 13.73 -19.72 15.88
N TYR A 223 13.47 -18.42 15.81
CA TYR A 223 14.09 -17.53 14.82
C TYR A 223 15.59 -17.31 15.02
N ARG A 224 16.09 -17.30 16.25
CA ARG A 224 17.50 -17.07 16.56
C ARG A 224 18.41 -18.21 16.09
N ASN A 225 17.95 -19.44 16.12
CA ASN A 225 18.75 -20.64 15.91
C ASN A 225 19.02 -21.02 14.45
N GLU A 226 18.39 -20.33 13.49
CA GLU A 226 18.63 -20.63 12.08
C GLU A 226 19.80 -19.81 11.51
N LYS A 227 20.84 -20.45 10.97
CA LYS A 227 21.89 -19.81 10.17
C LYS A 227 21.28 -19.30 8.84
N SER A 228 21.57 -18.06 8.46
CA SER A 228 21.11 -17.49 7.20
C SER A 228 22.24 -16.86 6.41
N ASP A 229 22.19 -17.04 5.08
CA ASP A 229 23.01 -16.25 4.19
C ASP A 229 22.63 -14.76 4.28
N PRO A 230 23.57 -13.85 3.97
CA PRO A 230 23.30 -12.43 3.94
C PRO A 230 22.13 -12.10 3.00
N TRP A 231 21.26 -11.17 3.40
CA TRP A 231 20.03 -10.83 2.64
C TRP A 231 20.34 -10.33 1.22
N TRP A 232 21.48 -9.68 0.98
CA TRP A 232 21.87 -9.16 -0.35
C TRP A 232 22.08 -10.25 -1.41
N THR A 233 22.17 -11.53 -1.02
CA THR A 233 22.24 -12.64 -1.98
C THR A 233 21.00 -12.74 -2.88
N ILE A 234 19.85 -12.18 -2.43
CA ILE A 234 18.63 -12.09 -3.26
C ILE A 234 18.84 -11.21 -4.50
N LEU A 235 19.71 -10.21 -4.44
CA LEU A 235 19.97 -9.28 -5.54
C LEU A 235 20.62 -9.98 -6.76
N LYS A 236 21.15 -11.19 -6.57
CA LYS A 236 21.71 -12.02 -7.66
C LYS A 236 20.63 -12.77 -8.46
N ILE A 237 19.35 -12.69 -8.06
CA ILE A 237 18.26 -13.40 -8.70
C ILE A 237 17.65 -12.55 -9.82
N PRO A 238 17.82 -12.90 -11.12
CA PRO A 238 17.33 -12.07 -12.22
C PRO A 238 15.82 -11.88 -12.24
N ALA A 239 15.06 -12.91 -11.82
CA ALA A 239 13.60 -12.84 -11.75
C ALA A 239 13.12 -11.79 -10.73
N LEU A 240 13.86 -11.58 -9.62
CA LEU A 240 13.55 -10.54 -8.64
C LEU A 240 13.57 -9.14 -9.27
N TRP A 241 14.53 -8.84 -10.14
CA TRP A 241 14.63 -7.56 -10.84
C TRP A 241 13.50 -7.37 -11.85
N LEU A 242 13.13 -8.42 -12.59
CA LEU A 242 11.98 -8.36 -13.51
C LEU A 242 10.67 -8.11 -12.75
N MET A 243 10.48 -8.78 -11.61
CA MET A 243 9.32 -8.54 -10.73
C MET A 243 9.34 -7.12 -10.16
N LEU A 244 10.50 -6.62 -9.71
CA LEU A 244 10.67 -5.27 -9.18
C LEU A 244 10.34 -4.22 -10.25
N ILE A 245 10.92 -4.32 -11.43
CA ILE A 245 10.69 -3.36 -12.53
C ILE A 245 9.22 -3.43 -12.96
N GLY A 246 8.66 -4.63 -13.15
CA GLY A 246 7.27 -4.80 -13.54
C GLY A 246 6.31 -4.21 -12.53
N TYR A 247 6.54 -4.47 -11.24
CA TYR A 247 5.72 -3.90 -10.17
C TYR A 247 5.91 -2.37 -10.04
N SER A 248 7.13 -1.87 -10.25
CA SER A 248 7.41 -0.42 -10.22
C SER A 248 6.66 0.33 -11.32
N LEU A 249 6.71 -0.16 -12.56
CA LEU A 249 5.98 0.43 -13.69
C LEU A 249 4.47 0.46 -13.44
N HIS A 250 3.91 -0.64 -12.95
CA HIS A 250 2.49 -0.70 -12.58
C HIS A 250 2.15 0.23 -11.40
N SER A 251 3.04 0.35 -10.42
CA SER A 251 2.87 1.27 -9.28
C SER A 251 2.86 2.73 -9.73
N MET A 252 3.62 3.10 -10.77
CA MET A 252 3.57 4.45 -11.34
C MET A 252 2.16 4.78 -11.89
N LEU A 253 1.51 3.82 -12.57
CA LEU A 253 0.10 3.98 -12.96
C LEU A 253 -0.76 4.21 -11.71
N ALA A 254 -0.66 3.33 -10.71
CA ALA A 254 -1.54 3.35 -9.55
C ALA A 254 -1.45 4.68 -8.77
N TYR A 255 -0.24 5.18 -8.51
CA TYR A 255 -0.06 6.42 -7.77
C TYR A 255 -0.28 7.67 -8.62
N GLY A 256 0.09 7.65 -9.90
CA GLY A 256 -0.23 8.70 -10.86
C GLY A 256 -1.74 8.87 -11.03
N PHE A 257 -2.45 7.76 -11.25
CA PHE A 257 -3.92 7.74 -11.32
C PHE A 257 -4.55 8.29 -10.04
N THR A 258 -4.11 7.83 -8.87
CA THR A 258 -4.65 8.27 -7.58
C THR A 258 -4.53 9.78 -7.36
N LEU A 259 -3.39 10.38 -7.70
CA LEU A 259 -3.18 11.82 -7.51
C LEU A 259 -3.97 12.66 -8.51
N TRP A 260 -3.98 12.25 -9.78
CA TRP A 260 -4.49 13.06 -10.86
C TRP A 260 -5.96 12.81 -11.21
N LEU A 261 -6.60 11.75 -10.68
CA LEU A 261 -7.99 11.43 -10.94
C LEU A 261 -8.96 12.58 -10.58
N PRO A 262 -8.87 13.22 -9.40
CA PRO A 262 -9.75 14.34 -9.08
C PRO A 262 -9.58 15.51 -10.06
N THR A 263 -8.34 15.80 -10.48
CA THR A 263 -8.06 16.85 -11.49
C THR A 263 -8.70 16.53 -12.84
N ALA A 264 -8.61 15.27 -13.28
CA ALA A 264 -9.24 14.83 -14.52
C ALA A 264 -10.77 14.96 -14.47
N LEU A 265 -11.40 14.52 -13.38
CA LEU A 265 -12.85 14.61 -13.17
C LEU A 265 -13.33 16.06 -13.11
N LYS A 266 -12.55 16.95 -12.47
CA LYS A 266 -12.87 18.38 -12.42
C LYS A 266 -12.80 19.02 -13.81
N GLY A 267 -11.93 18.53 -14.69
CA GLY A 267 -11.81 18.96 -16.08
C GLY A 267 -13.09 18.77 -16.92
N TYR A 268 -14.05 17.94 -16.50
CA TYR A 268 -15.34 17.81 -17.18
C TYR A 268 -16.25 19.04 -17.02
N GLY A 269 -16.04 19.87 -15.99
CA GLY A 269 -16.79 21.10 -15.74
C GLY A 269 -18.24 20.93 -15.28
N THR A 270 -18.77 19.70 -15.30
CA THR A 270 -20.20 19.39 -15.00
C THR A 270 -20.41 18.77 -13.62
N LEU A 271 -19.34 18.28 -12.98
CA LEU A 271 -19.40 17.59 -11.70
C LEU A 271 -19.23 18.56 -10.53
N SER A 272 -20.09 18.46 -9.52
CA SER A 272 -19.89 19.18 -8.24
C SER A 272 -18.68 18.63 -7.49
N GLU A 273 -18.09 19.42 -6.57
CA GLU A 273 -16.94 19.01 -5.75
C GLU A 273 -17.21 17.71 -5.00
N PHE A 274 -18.43 17.57 -4.45
CA PHE A 274 -18.83 16.31 -3.78
C PHE A 274 -18.84 15.12 -4.74
N MET A 275 -19.37 15.29 -5.96
CA MET A 275 -19.40 14.23 -6.97
C MET A 275 -17.99 13.86 -7.45
N VAL A 276 -17.11 14.85 -7.66
CA VAL A 276 -15.70 14.61 -7.94
C VAL A 276 -15.06 13.76 -6.84
N GLY A 277 -15.31 14.12 -5.58
CA GLY A 277 -14.83 13.37 -4.44
C GLY A 277 -15.37 11.95 -4.39
N LEU A 278 -16.69 11.78 -4.50
CA LEU A 278 -17.33 10.47 -4.46
C LEU A 278 -16.81 9.56 -5.57
N ILE A 279 -16.76 10.03 -6.81
CA ILE A 279 -16.26 9.27 -7.96
C ILE A 279 -14.77 8.97 -7.80
N SER A 280 -13.97 9.89 -7.25
CA SER A 280 -12.54 9.63 -6.98
C SER A 280 -12.29 8.58 -5.91
N GLY A 281 -13.21 8.43 -4.96
CA GLY A 281 -13.13 7.42 -3.90
C GLY A 281 -13.54 6.01 -4.39
N MET A 282 -14.50 5.92 -5.29
CA MET A 282 -15.09 4.64 -5.75
C MET A 282 -14.06 3.61 -6.27
N PRO A 283 -13.02 3.97 -7.04
CA PRO A 283 -11.99 3.03 -7.48
C PRO A 283 -11.35 2.26 -6.34
N PHE A 284 -11.24 2.84 -5.14
CA PHE A 284 -10.66 2.16 -3.98
C PHE A 284 -11.58 1.09 -3.38
N LEU A 285 -12.89 1.27 -3.44
CA LEU A 285 -13.84 0.19 -3.12
C LEU A 285 -13.74 -0.95 -4.13
N MET A 286 -13.67 -0.61 -5.43
CA MET A 286 -13.45 -1.61 -6.48
C MET A 286 -12.13 -2.38 -6.26
N THR A 287 -11.08 -1.69 -5.83
CA THR A 287 -9.78 -2.30 -5.49
C THR A 287 -9.91 -3.38 -4.40
N MET A 288 -10.70 -3.13 -3.36
CA MET A 288 -10.92 -4.12 -2.29
C MET A 288 -11.62 -5.38 -2.83
N LEU A 289 -12.62 -5.21 -3.68
CA LEU A 289 -13.30 -6.31 -4.36
C LEU A 289 -12.35 -7.08 -5.29
N GLY A 290 -11.52 -6.35 -6.04
CA GLY A 290 -10.52 -6.92 -6.94
C GLY A 290 -9.50 -7.80 -6.22
N ILE A 291 -8.92 -7.30 -5.12
CA ILE A 291 -7.96 -8.06 -4.31
C ILE A 291 -8.63 -9.33 -3.75
N TRP A 292 -9.82 -9.19 -3.19
CA TRP A 292 -10.56 -10.34 -2.64
C TRP A 292 -10.85 -11.40 -3.70
N TYR A 293 -11.28 -11.00 -4.89
CA TYR A 293 -11.57 -11.90 -5.99
C TYR A 293 -10.33 -12.63 -6.48
N ILE A 294 -9.24 -11.89 -6.78
CA ILE A 294 -8.07 -12.45 -7.43
C ILE A 294 -7.29 -13.40 -6.51
N THR A 295 -7.19 -13.08 -5.23
CA THR A 295 -6.49 -13.95 -4.27
C THR A 295 -7.21 -15.29 -4.12
N ARG A 296 -8.53 -15.28 -3.95
CA ARG A 296 -9.32 -16.51 -3.87
C ARG A 296 -9.27 -17.32 -5.16
N ARG A 297 -9.33 -16.65 -6.31
CA ARG A 297 -9.27 -17.32 -7.60
C ARG A 297 -7.90 -17.97 -7.82
N SER A 298 -6.82 -17.26 -7.57
CA SER A 298 -5.46 -17.79 -7.72
C SER A 298 -5.21 -19.00 -6.82
N ASP A 299 -5.71 -18.98 -5.59
CA ASP A 299 -5.60 -20.11 -4.65
C ASP A 299 -6.41 -21.33 -5.11
N LYS A 300 -7.61 -21.12 -5.66
CA LYS A 300 -8.49 -22.18 -6.18
C LYS A 300 -7.90 -22.88 -7.42
N TYR A 301 -7.18 -22.16 -8.29
CA TYR A 301 -6.58 -22.70 -9.50
C TYR A 301 -5.12 -23.09 -9.29
N ASN A 302 -4.87 -24.06 -8.39
CA ASN A 302 -3.55 -24.66 -8.11
C ASN A 302 -2.46 -23.64 -7.79
N GLN A 303 -2.81 -22.55 -7.12
CA GLN A 303 -1.88 -21.47 -6.77
C GLN A 303 -1.20 -20.85 -8.01
N GLU A 304 -1.92 -20.79 -9.12
CA GLU A 304 -1.42 -20.13 -10.33
C GLU A 304 -1.29 -18.62 -10.05
N ARG A 305 -0.07 -18.11 -10.04
CA ARG A 305 0.25 -16.69 -9.73
C ARG A 305 0.55 -15.87 -10.96
N ARG A 306 1.05 -16.50 -12.02
CA ARG A 306 1.55 -15.83 -13.22
C ARG A 306 0.44 -15.08 -13.98
N LEU A 307 -0.56 -15.81 -14.46
CA LEU A 307 -1.64 -15.24 -15.26
C LEU A 307 -2.63 -14.44 -14.41
N HIS A 308 -2.89 -14.89 -13.17
CA HIS A 308 -3.77 -14.15 -12.25
C HIS A 308 -3.20 -12.79 -11.83
N ALA A 309 -1.88 -12.59 -11.87
CA ALA A 309 -1.26 -11.29 -11.67
C ALA A 309 -1.13 -10.50 -12.98
N ALA A 310 -0.64 -11.13 -14.05
CA ALA A 310 -0.31 -10.45 -15.29
C ALA A 310 -1.55 -9.94 -16.03
N ILE A 311 -2.59 -10.79 -16.18
CA ILE A 311 -3.79 -10.43 -16.94
C ILE A 311 -4.49 -9.19 -16.36
N PRO A 312 -4.84 -9.13 -15.05
CA PRO A 312 -5.45 -7.93 -14.49
C PRO A 312 -4.57 -6.68 -14.61
N THR A 313 -3.24 -6.84 -14.49
CA THR A 313 -2.28 -5.73 -14.62
C THR A 313 -2.26 -5.18 -16.05
N VAL A 314 -2.25 -6.06 -17.05
CA VAL A 314 -2.36 -5.66 -18.47
C VAL A 314 -3.72 -5.01 -18.74
N LEU A 315 -4.82 -5.61 -18.28
CA LEU A 315 -6.15 -5.06 -18.45
C LEU A 315 -6.34 -3.70 -17.77
N CYS A 316 -5.71 -3.49 -16.60
CA CYS A 316 -5.63 -2.20 -15.95
C CYS A 316 -5.00 -1.13 -16.86
N GLY A 317 -3.87 -1.46 -17.46
CA GLY A 317 -3.18 -0.58 -18.41
C GLY A 317 -3.98 -0.32 -19.68
N VAL A 318 -4.60 -1.35 -20.24
CA VAL A 318 -5.48 -1.23 -21.41
C VAL A 318 -6.68 -0.33 -21.12
N ALA A 319 -7.31 -0.49 -19.95
CA ALA A 319 -8.45 0.35 -19.57
C ALA A 319 -8.06 1.82 -19.40
N LEU A 320 -6.89 2.11 -18.79
CA LEU A 320 -6.41 3.48 -18.66
C LEU A 320 -6.00 4.07 -20.01
N LEU A 321 -5.36 3.28 -20.87
CA LEU A 321 -5.03 3.66 -22.22
C LEU A 321 -6.31 3.95 -23.05
N ALA A 322 -7.34 3.10 -22.95
CA ALA A 322 -8.63 3.31 -23.62
C ALA A 322 -9.29 4.60 -23.11
N ALA A 323 -9.26 4.86 -21.80
CA ALA A 323 -9.78 6.09 -21.21
C ALA A 323 -9.13 7.35 -21.78
N ALA A 324 -7.85 7.30 -22.19
CA ALA A 324 -7.15 8.41 -22.84
C ALA A 324 -7.77 8.82 -24.19
N PHE A 325 -8.40 7.89 -24.90
CA PHE A 325 -8.99 8.14 -26.22
C PHE A 325 -10.52 8.35 -26.18
N VAL A 326 -11.15 8.26 -25.01
CA VAL A 326 -12.60 8.58 -24.87
C VAL A 326 -12.78 10.08 -24.92
N PRO A 327 -13.58 10.63 -25.86
CA PRO A 327 -13.86 12.05 -25.89
C PRO A 327 -14.57 12.52 -24.62
N LEU A 328 -14.29 13.77 -24.19
CA LEU A 328 -14.87 14.35 -22.97
C LEU A 328 -16.42 14.39 -23.00
N SER A 329 -17.04 14.38 -24.19
CA SER A 329 -18.49 14.26 -24.34
C SER A 329 -19.05 12.94 -23.80
N TYR A 330 -18.24 11.89 -23.73
CA TYR A 330 -18.60 10.58 -23.20
C TYR A 330 -17.97 10.31 -21.82
N TYR A 331 -17.87 11.31 -20.97
CA TYR A 331 -17.19 11.24 -19.66
C TYR A 331 -17.72 10.10 -18.76
N TRP A 332 -18.98 9.69 -18.88
CA TRP A 332 -19.50 8.53 -18.14
C TRP A 332 -18.83 7.21 -18.56
N ALA A 333 -18.53 7.06 -19.84
CA ALA A 333 -17.76 5.90 -20.30
C ALA A 333 -16.32 5.92 -19.75
N GLN A 334 -15.72 7.10 -19.71
CA GLN A 334 -14.40 7.29 -19.12
C GLN A 334 -14.39 6.98 -17.61
N ILE A 335 -15.42 7.41 -16.87
CA ILE A 335 -15.61 7.06 -15.46
C ILE A 335 -15.77 5.53 -15.29
N GLY A 336 -16.53 4.86 -16.15
CA GLY A 336 -16.64 3.41 -16.15
C GLY A 336 -15.28 2.70 -16.29
N LEU A 337 -14.41 3.19 -17.19
CA LEU A 337 -13.05 2.70 -17.34
C LEU A 337 -12.20 2.97 -16.09
N PHE A 338 -12.34 4.12 -15.45
CA PHE A 338 -11.67 4.42 -14.19
C PHE A 338 -12.10 3.50 -13.04
N MET A 339 -13.38 3.10 -13.01
CA MET A 339 -13.84 2.08 -12.05
C MET A 339 -13.19 0.72 -12.31
N PHE A 340 -13.03 0.35 -13.58
CA PHE A 340 -12.35 -0.89 -13.96
C PHE A 340 -10.84 -0.82 -13.67
N VAL A 341 -10.18 0.33 -13.88
CA VAL A 341 -8.82 0.57 -13.41
C VAL A 341 -8.74 0.35 -11.90
N GLY A 342 -9.66 0.93 -11.12
CA GLY A 342 -9.74 0.71 -9.68
C GLY A 342 -9.85 -0.77 -9.30
N LEU A 343 -10.73 -1.52 -9.97
CA LEU A 343 -10.93 -2.95 -9.72
C LEU A 343 -9.63 -3.74 -9.88
N THR A 344 -8.82 -3.42 -10.89
CA THR A 344 -7.65 -4.21 -11.29
C THR A 344 -6.32 -3.70 -10.72
N MET A 345 -6.27 -2.43 -10.31
CA MET A 345 -5.08 -1.66 -9.96
C MET A 345 -4.20 -2.27 -8.85
N LYS A 346 -4.74 -3.02 -7.91
CA LYS A 346 -3.97 -3.60 -6.80
C LYS A 346 -4.00 -5.14 -6.78
N MET A 347 -4.53 -5.79 -7.82
CA MET A 347 -4.57 -7.25 -7.90
C MET A 347 -3.17 -7.87 -8.00
N LEU A 348 -2.21 -7.17 -8.59
CA LEU A 348 -0.81 -7.60 -8.69
C LEU A 348 -0.14 -7.76 -7.32
N VAL A 349 -0.39 -6.83 -6.41
CA VAL A 349 0.38 -6.63 -5.17
C VAL A 349 0.46 -7.88 -4.28
N PRO A 350 -0.66 -8.50 -3.87
CA PRO A 350 -0.61 -9.69 -3.03
C PRO A 350 0.08 -10.87 -3.74
N LEU A 351 -0.09 -10.99 -5.05
CA LEU A 351 0.45 -12.10 -5.82
C LEU A 351 1.98 -12.00 -6.01
N VAL A 352 2.53 -10.79 -6.13
CA VAL A 352 3.99 -10.56 -6.11
C VAL A 352 4.57 -11.03 -4.77
N TYR A 353 3.96 -10.63 -3.65
CA TYR A 353 4.47 -10.96 -2.33
C TYR A 353 4.36 -12.47 -2.03
N VAL A 354 3.23 -13.07 -2.37
CA VAL A 354 3.05 -14.52 -2.22
C VAL A 354 4.06 -15.26 -3.09
N ARG A 355 4.26 -14.85 -4.36
CA ARG A 355 5.21 -15.52 -5.25
C ARG A 355 6.64 -15.46 -4.71
N LEU A 356 7.08 -14.30 -4.17
CA LEU A 356 8.39 -14.19 -3.55
C LEU A 356 8.55 -15.15 -2.35
N THR A 357 7.50 -15.39 -1.58
CA THR A 357 7.55 -16.35 -0.46
C THR A 357 7.51 -17.81 -0.92
N GLU A 358 6.99 -18.11 -2.10
CA GLU A 358 6.95 -19.47 -2.67
C GLU A 358 8.29 -19.88 -3.31
N ILE A 359 9.02 -18.92 -3.89
CA ILE A 359 10.28 -19.21 -4.62
C ILE A 359 11.53 -19.09 -3.74
N LEU A 360 11.45 -18.39 -2.62
CA LEU A 360 12.58 -18.11 -1.74
C LEU A 360 12.44 -18.84 -0.40
N PRO A 361 13.54 -19.34 0.20
CA PRO A 361 13.55 -19.79 1.58
C PRO A 361 13.06 -18.69 2.52
N THR A 362 12.37 -19.05 3.60
CA THR A 362 11.68 -18.10 4.52
C THR A 362 12.57 -16.91 4.93
N LYS A 363 13.85 -17.15 5.23
CA LYS A 363 14.81 -16.11 5.64
C LYS A 363 15.19 -15.12 4.54
N LYS A 364 15.12 -15.53 3.26
CA LYS A 364 15.35 -14.69 2.09
C LYS A 364 14.06 -14.06 1.60
N ALA A 365 12.92 -14.71 1.81
CA ALA A 365 11.61 -14.24 1.36
C ALA A 365 11.20 -12.91 2.02
N VAL A 366 11.38 -12.80 3.34
CA VAL A 366 11.00 -11.58 4.09
C VAL A 366 11.78 -10.35 3.61
N PRO A 367 13.13 -10.38 3.53
CA PRO A 367 13.88 -9.25 2.96
C PRO A 367 13.56 -8.96 1.49
N ALA A 368 13.27 -10.00 0.67
CA ALA A 368 12.90 -9.82 -0.73
C ALA A 368 11.55 -9.09 -0.88
N VAL A 369 10.54 -9.50 -0.13
CA VAL A 369 9.24 -8.82 -0.09
C VAL A 369 9.39 -7.37 0.36
N ALA A 370 10.19 -7.13 1.41
CA ALA A 370 10.44 -5.78 1.91
C ALA A 370 11.17 -4.92 0.87
N PHE A 371 12.23 -5.45 0.24
CA PHE A 371 13.01 -4.75 -0.78
C PHE A 371 12.18 -4.42 -2.02
N VAL A 372 11.52 -5.42 -2.62
CA VAL A 372 10.69 -5.24 -3.81
C VAL A 372 9.53 -4.29 -3.52
N GLY A 373 8.86 -4.46 -2.37
CA GLY A 373 7.77 -3.58 -1.95
C GLY A 373 8.20 -2.14 -1.73
N ALA A 374 9.30 -1.91 -1.01
CA ALA A 374 9.82 -0.56 -0.74
C ALA A 374 10.25 0.16 -2.01
N CYS A 375 11.07 -0.50 -2.86
CA CYS A 375 11.56 0.08 -4.10
C CYS A 375 10.42 0.37 -5.08
N SER A 376 9.49 -0.59 -5.29
CA SER A 376 8.38 -0.39 -6.21
C SER A 376 7.39 0.66 -5.74
N ASN A 377 7.13 0.74 -4.44
CA ASN A 377 6.29 1.80 -3.89
C ASN A 377 6.97 3.17 -3.99
N PHE A 378 8.26 3.26 -3.70
CA PHE A 378 9.01 4.52 -3.85
C PHE A 378 9.01 5.01 -5.30
N ILE A 379 9.37 4.15 -6.26
CA ILE A 379 9.35 4.48 -7.69
C ILE A 379 7.93 4.86 -8.14
N GLY A 380 6.91 4.13 -7.69
CA GLY A 380 5.53 4.42 -8.02
C GLY A 380 5.04 5.75 -7.46
N GLN A 381 5.25 5.99 -6.16
CA GLN A 381 4.77 7.19 -5.47
C GLN A 381 5.49 8.47 -5.91
N SER A 382 6.79 8.39 -6.20
CA SER A 382 7.54 9.54 -6.70
C SER A 382 7.38 9.70 -8.21
N GLY A 383 7.60 8.63 -8.97
CA GLY A 383 7.63 8.68 -10.43
C GLY A 383 6.25 8.82 -11.07
N GLY A 384 5.22 8.13 -10.58
CA GLY A 384 3.87 8.16 -11.15
C GLY A 384 3.28 9.56 -11.24
N PRO A 385 3.15 10.29 -10.11
CA PRO A 385 2.69 11.67 -10.09
C PRO A 385 3.52 12.62 -10.94
N LEU A 386 4.86 12.52 -10.88
CA LEU A 386 5.79 13.37 -11.64
C LEU A 386 5.68 13.15 -13.14
N VAL A 387 5.70 11.89 -13.58
CA VAL A 387 5.57 11.54 -15.00
C VAL A 387 4.22 12.00 -15.55
N ALA A 388 3.13 11.77 -14.79
CA ALA A 388 1.80 12.25 -15.21
C ALA A 388 1.76 13.78 -15.32
N GLY A 389 2.34 14.51 -14.37
CA GLY A 389 2.43 15.97 -14.42
C GLY A 389 3.26 16.48 -15.61
N TYR A 390 4.40 15.86 -15.87
CA TYR A 390 5.25 16.19 -17.01
C TYR A 390 4.55 15.93 -18.35
N LEU A 391 3.89 14.78 -18.50
CA LEU A 391 3.15 14.44 -19.71
C LEU A 391 1.93 15.33 -19.92
N LYS A 392 1.24 15.73 -18.84
CA LYS A 392 0.18 16.73 -18.91
C LYS A 392 0.73 18.09 -19.40
N HIS A 393 1.90 18.49 -18.92
CA HIS A 393 2.56 19.71 -19.39
C HIS A 393 2.90 19.66 -20.88
N LEU A 394 3.47 18.55 -21.36
CA LEU A 394 3.76 18.33 -22.79
C LEU A 394 2.49 18.32 -23.65
N GLY A 395 1.36 17.84 -23.13
CA GLY A 395 0.05 17.86 -23.80
C GLY A 395 -0.64 19.25 -23.78
N GLY A 396 0.06 20.32 -23.43
CA GLY A 396 -0.50 21.67 -23.38
C GLY A 396 -1.24 22.02 -22.09
N GLY A 397 -1.18 21.16 -21.08
CA GLY A 397 -1.71 21.42 -19.74
C GLY A 397 -3.23 21.26 -19.58
N SER A 398 -3.97 21.06 -20.67
CA SER A 398 -5.43 21.06 -20.67
C SER A 398 -6.04 19.72 -20.27
N ASP A 399 -5.48 18.61 -20.73
CA ASP A 399 -6.03 17.28 -20.52
C ASP A 399 -5.00 16.28 -19.99
N MET A 400 -5.47 15.06 -19.70
CA MET A 400 -4.65 13.97 -19.17
C MET A 400 -4.36 12.88 -20.21
N THR A 401 -4.67 13.09 -21.48
CA THR A 401 -4.61 12.05 -22.53
C THR A 401 -3.24 11.40 -22.62
N LEU A 402 -2.16 12.20 -22.74
CA LEU A 402 -0.80 11.67 -22.79
C LEU A 402 -0.42 10.95 -21.50
N ALA A 403 -0.81 11.51 -20.33
CA ALA A 403 -0.50 10.91 -19.04
C ALA A 403 -1.17 9.54 -18.87
N TRP A 404 -2.46 9.44 -19.17
CA TRP A 404 -3.18 8.18 -19.11
C TRP A 404 -2.64 7.15 -20.12
N GLY A 405 -2.32 7.60 -21.33
CA GLY A 405 -1.74 6.75 -22.36
C GLY A 405 -0.42 6.10 -21.92
N VAL A 406 0.55 6.90 -21.47
CA VAL A 406 1.88 6.41 -21.06
C VAL A 406 1.83 5.59 -19.78
N LEU A 407 1.05 6.03 -18.76
CA LEU A 407 0.88 5.24 -17.55
C LEU A 407 0.18 3.91 -17.83
N GLY A 408 -0.77 3.89 -18.77
CA GLY A 408 -1.40 2.66 -19.25
C GLY A 408 -0.37 1.71 -19.87
N LEU A 409 0.51 2.21 -20.76
CA LEU A 409 1.59 1.44 -21.36
C LEU A 409 2.57 0.90 -20.30
N PHE A 410 2.91 1.69 -19.28
CA PHE A 410 3.77 1.23 -18.18
C PHE A 410 3.16 0.02 -17.46
N SER A 411 1.85 0.04 -17.22
CA SER A 411 1.19 -1.11 -16.59
C SER A 411 1.14 -2.34 -17.50
N ILE A 412 0.90 -2.16 -18.80
CA ILE A 412 0.93 -3.27 -19.78
C ILE A 412 2.31 -3.94 -19.77
N VAL A 413 3.36 -3.14 -19.93
CA VAL A 413 4.75 -3.64 -19.89
C VAL A 413 5.05 -4.28 -18.53
N GLY A 414 4.61 -3.66 -17.44
CA GLY A 414 4.77 -4.18 -16.08
C GLY A 414 4.16 -5.57 -15.89
N GLY A 415 2.95 -5.79 -16.39
CA GLY A 415 2.28 -7.09 -16.36
C GLY A 415 2.99 -8.15 -17.21
N MET A 416 3.49 -7.77 -18.39
CA MET A 416 4.26 -8.65 -19.25
C MET A 416 5.60 -9.06 -18.60
N LEU A 417 6.33 -8.10 -17.99
CA LEU A 417 7.59 -8.39 -17.28
C LEU A 417 7.37 -9.33 -16.11
N PHE A 418 6.29 -9.15 -15.36
CA PHE A 418 5.94 -10.08 -14.29
C PHE A 418 5.66 -11.49 -14.81
N ALA A 419 4.88 -11.61 -15.90
CA ALA A 419 4.61 -12.90 -16.53
C ALA A 419 5.88 -13.60 -17.01
N LEU A 420 6.83 -12.84 -17.57
CA LEU A 420 8.13 -13.36 -18.02
C LEU A 420 9.00 -13.82 -16.84
N ALA A 421 9.04 -13.05 -15.74
CA ALA A 421 9.79 -13.38 -14.54
C ALA A 421 9.33 -14.72 -13.96
N VAL A 422 8.03 -14.89 -13.74
CA VAL A 422 7.45 -16.12 -13.19
C VAL A 422 7.60 -17.30 -14.14
N GLY A 423 7.34 -17.13 -15.44
CA GLY A 423 7.47 -18.21 -16.41
C GLY A 423 8.91 -18.68 -16.65
N ARG A 424 9.92 -17.81 -16.43
CA ARG A 424 11.32 -18.22 -16.45
C ARG A 424 11.69 -19.09 -15.26
N GLU A 425 11.21 -18.76 -14.09
CA GLU A 425 11.45 -19.54 -12.86
C GLU A 425 10.77 -20.90 -12.90
N GLU A 426 9.54 -20.97 -13.39
CA GLU A 426 8.83 -22.23 -13.57
C GLU A 426 9.60 -23.18 -14.48
N ARG A 427 10.10 -22.70 -15.62
CA ARG A 427 10.94 -23.50 -16.53
C ARG A 427 12.22 -23.99 -15.87
N ILE A 428 12.94 -23.17 -15.10
CA ILE A 428 14.17 -23.58 -14.41
C ILE A 428 13.85 -24.67 -13.36
N ARG A 429 12.77 -24.55 -12.65
CA ARG A 429 12.35 -25.53 -11.63
C ARG A 429 11.93 -26.86 -12.25
N ASP A 430 11.25 -26.84 -13.38
CA ASP A 430 10.86 -28.05 -14.10
C ASP A 430 12.08 -28.76 -14.69
N PHE A 431 13.04 -28.02 -15.24
CA PHE A 431 14.33 -28.56 -15.70
C PHE A 431 15.10 -29.24 -14.54
N SER A 432 15.18 -28.59 -13.37
CA SER A 432 15.89 -29.17 -12.22
C SER A 432 15.22 -30.45 -11.69
N LYS A 433 13.88 -30.51 -11.70
CA LYS A 433 13.13 -31.70 -11.33
C LYS A 433 13.33 -32.83 -12.34
N ALA A 434 13.31 -32.53 -13.64
CA ALA A 434 13.56 -33.51 -14.68
C ALA A 434 14.97 -34.14 -14.57
N PHE A 435 15.98 -33.31 -14.26
CA PHE A 435 17.35 -33.77 -14.03
C PHE A 435 17.51 -34.61 -12.76
N SER A 436 16.84 -34.26 -11.66
CA SER A 436 16.88 -35.04 -10.42
C SER A 436 16.20 -36.42 -10.57
N VAL A 437 15.11 -36.49 -11.32
CA VAL A 437 14.43 -37.77 -11.63
C VAL A 437 15.28 -38.66 -12.55
N SER A 438 15.99 -38.08 -13.54
CA SER A 438 16.89 -38.83 -14.44
C SER A 438 18.12 -39.36 -13.70
N SER A 439 18.66 -38.61 -12.74
CA SER A 439 19.81 -39.07 -11.93
C SER A 439 19.41 -40.21 -10.96
N HIS A 440 18.21 -40.19 -10.37
CA HIS A 440 17.74 -41.31 -9.55
C HIS A 440 17.44 -42.60 -10.36
N ARG A 441 16.92 -42.47 -11.60
CA ARG A 441 16.76 -43.65 -12.48
C ARG A 441 18.09 -44.23 -12.92
N ALA A 442 19.10 -43.40 -13.21
CA ALA A 442 20.42 -43.86 -13.63
C ALA A 442 21.18 -44.60 -12.51
N VAL A 443 20.90 -44.32 -11.25
CA VAL A 443 21.49 -45.02 -10.09
C VAL A 443 20.76 -46.31 -9.78
N SER A 444 19.43 -46.38 -10.00
CA SER A 444 18.66 -47.63 -9.76
C SER A 444 18.79 -48.69 -10.82
N THR A 445 19.33 -48.39 -11.99
CA THR A 445 19.63 -49.39 -13.08
C THR A 445 21.04 -49.94 -13.01
N ARG A 446 21.87 -49.52 -12.05
CA ARG A 446 23.22 -50.05 -11.79
C ARG A 446 23.36 -50.93 -10.55
N GLN A 447 22.27 -51.26 -9.88
CA GLN A 447 22.17 -52.33 -8.90
C GLN A 447 21.39 -53.51 -9.46
#